data_b925e909e62a9dcceda589eac9160faa
#
_entry.id   b925e909e62a9dcceda589eac9160faa
#
_cell.length_a   1.000
_cell.length_b   1.000
_cell.length_c   1.000
_cell.angle_alpha   90.00
_cell.angle_beta   90.00
_cell.angle_gamma   90.00
#
_symmetry.space_group_name_H-M   'P 1'
#
loop_
_entity.id
_entity.type
_entity.pdbx_description
1 polymer ?
#
loop_
_entity_poly.entity_id
_entity_poly.type
_entity_poly.pdbx_seq_one_letter_code
_entity_poly.pdbx_strand_id
1 'polypeptide(L)'
;AGGASARSALAADNKLTVDECFKAARFLKTQKAQKIDGYYVAIIHPDVAYDLMRSEDWVNAVQYAGSSQLFEGEIGRVAGIRFVETTEAKIFENGVFGSLFMGEGAYGVTEITGGGLQTIVKQKGSAGTGDPLDQRSSVGWKAIKTAKILIPNYLVRVESCSAAFSATTAAN
;
A
#
# COMPACT_ATOMS: atom_id res chain seq x y z
N ALA A 1 13.53 7.12 6.09
CA ALA A 1 13.20 8.06 7.17
C ALA A 1 14.47 8.46 7.94
N GLY A 2 14.40 9.52 8.76
CA GLY A 2 15.49 9.92 9.66
C GLY A 2 16.81 10.32 9.00
N GLY A 3 16.79 10.69 7.71
CA GLY A 3 18.02 11.11 6.99
C GLY A 3 18.99 9.99 6.64
N ALA A 4 18.63 8.73 6.84
CA ALA A 4 19.45 7.59 6.46
C ALA A 4 19.67 7.53 4.93
N SER A 5 20.92 7.38 4.50
CA SER A 5 21.30 7.35 3.09
C SER A 5 21.16 5.96 2.45
N ALA A 6 21.05 4.91 3.27
CA ALA A 6 20.91 3.54 2.81
C ALA A 6 19.94 2.77 3.72
N ARG A 7 19.32 1.71 3.19
CA ARG A 7 18.41 0.86 3.96
C ARG A 7 19.09 0.20 5.15
N SER A 8 20.34 -0.20 5.00
CA SER A 8 21.13 -0.81 6.08
C SER A 8 21.45 0.13 7.24
N ALA A 9 21.29 1.44 7.05
CA ALA A 9 21.48 2.45 8.08
C ALA A 9 20.18 2.80 8.84
N LEU A 10 19.04 2.20 8.47
CA LEU A 10 17.78 2.37 9.17
C LEU A 10 17.80 1.54 10.46
N ALA A 11 17.50 2.19 11.58
CA ALA A 11 17.37 1.59 12.89
C ALA A 11 15.91 1.74 13.39
N ALA A 12 15.59 1.10 14.49
CA ALA A 12 14.24 1.11 15.07
C ALA A 12 13.69 2.52 15.37
N ASP A 13 14.57 3.49 15.58
CA ASP A 13 14.21 4.89 15.82
C ASP A 13 13.85 5.66 14.54
N ASN A 14 14.20 5.13 13.35
CA ASN A 14 13.89 5.76 12.08
C ASN A 14 12.44 5.51 11.65
N LYS A 15 11.49 5.96 12.46
CA LYS A 15 10.04 5.84 12.20
C LYS A 15 9.59 6.76 11.09
N LEU A 16 8.43 6.47 10.54
CA LEU A 16 7.74 7.42 9.67
C LEU A 16 7.19 8.57 10.53
N THR A 17 7.62 9.79 10.24
CA THR A 17 7.17 11.00 10.92
C THR A 17 6.30 11.86 10.01
N VAL A 18 5.54 12.76 10.60
CA VAL A 18 4.74 13.75 9.85
C VAL A 18 5.63 14.63 8.96
N ASP A 19 6.86 14.95 9.42
CA ASP A 19 7.82 15.71 8.60
C ASP A 19 8.23 14.96 7.33
N GLU A 20 8.47 13.64 7.42
CA GLU A 20 8.75 12.82 6.23
C GLU A 20 7.55 12.78 5.27
N CYS A 21 6.33 12.78 5.79
CA CYS A 21 5.11 12.91 4.97
C CYS A 21 5.05 14.27 4.25
N PHE A 22 5.39 15.37 4.93
CA PHE A 22 5.51 16.69 4.29
C PHE A 22 6.59 16.72 3.20
N LYS A 23 7.73 16.07 3.42
CA LYS A 23 8.79 15.96 2.40
C LYS A 23 8.32 15.19 1.18
N ALA A 24 7.60 14.07 1.37
CA ALA A 24 7.02 13.30 0.29
C ALA A 24 5.96 14.12 -0.49
N ALA A 25 5.06 14.82 0.20
CA ALA A 25 4.08 15.70 -0.42
C ALA A 25 4.73 16.84 -1.20
N ARG A 26 5.79 17.44 -0.65
CA ARG A 26 6.57 18.48 -1.32
C ARG A 26 7.19 17.95 -2.61
N PHE A 27 7.79 16.76 -2.58
CA PHE A 27 8.37 16.15 -3.78
C PHE A 27 7.31 15.97 -4.87
N LEU A 28 6.17 15.37 -4.55
CA LEU A 28 5.06 15.17 -5.50
C LEU A 28 4.56 16.50 -6.09
N LYS A 29 4.44 17.54 -5.27
CA LYS A 29 4.08 18.91 -5.73
C LYS A 29 5.14 19.46 -6.68
N THR A 30 6.42 19.29 -6.38
CA THR A 30 7.52 19.77 -7.24
C THR A 30 7.51 19.05 -8.59
N GLN A 31 7.14 17.78 -8.62
CA GLN A 31 6.98 17.01 -9.85
C GLN A 31 5.65 17.31 -10.58
N LYS A 32 4.84 18.23 -10.06
CA LYS A 32 3.51 18.59 -10.61
C LYS A 32 2.55 17.40 -10.69
N ALA A 33 2.69 16.42 -9.78
CA ALA A 33 1.76 15.30 -9.68
C ALA A 33 0.37 15.83 -9.33
N GLN A 34 -0.65 15.38 -10.06
CA GLN A 34 -2.02 15.72 -9.76
C GLN A 34 -2.51 14.95 -8.54
N LYS A 35 -3.47 15.50 -7.84
CA LYS A 35 -4.07 14.88 -6.67
C LYS A 35 -5.26 14.02 -7.07
N ILE A 36 -5.46 12.93 -6.39
CA ILE A 36 -6.63 12.06 -6.49
C ILE A 36 -7.68 12.57 -5.50
N ASP A 37 -8.84 13.02 -5.98
CA ASP A 37 -9.91 13.59 -5.13
C ASP A 37 -9.44 14.69 -4.17
N GLY A 38 -8.50 15.51 -4.62
CA GLY A 38 -7.95 16.62 -3.85
C GLY A 38 -6.82 16.27 -2.87
N TYR A 39 -6.42 15.00 -2.77
CA TYR A 39 -5.36 14.50 -1.89
C TYR A 39 -4.35 13.64 -2.64
N TYR A 40 -3.14 13.55 -2.14
CA TYR A 40 -2.23 12.46 -2.48
C TYR A 40 -2.62 11.22 -1.67
N VAL A 41 -2.34 10.03 -2.17
CA VAL A 41 -2.63 8.78 -1.47
C VAL A 41 -1.34 8.20 -0.93
N ALA A 42 -1.35 7.81 0.35
CA ALA A 42 -0.27 7.05 0.96
C ALA A 42 -0.76 5.65 1.35
N ILE A 43 -0.04 4.63 0.93
CA ILE A 43 -0.27 3.24 1.34
C ILE A 43 0.79 2.88 2.35
N ILE A 44 0.37 2.51 3.56
CA ILE A 44 1.26 2.20 4.68
C ILE A 44 0.88 0.88 5.36
N HIS A 45 1.85 0.26 6.04
CA HIS A 45 1.61 -0.92 6.86
C HIS A 45 0.96 -0.53 8.20
N PRO A 46 0.09 -1.38 8.81
CA PRO A 46 -0.52 -1.10 10.11
C PRO A 46 0.47 -0.77 11.23
N ASP A 47 1.64 -1.41 11.26
CA ASP A 47 2.69 -1.12 12.26
C ASP A 47 3.24 0.31 12.13
N VAL A 48 3.41 0.76 10.87
CA VAL A 48 3.84 2.13 10.59
C VAL A 48 2.73 3.13 10.92
N ALA A 49 1.47 2.77 10.64
CA ALA A 49 0.29 3.56 11.00
C ALA A 49 0.18 3.74 12.52
N TYR A 50 0.42 2.67 13.29
CA TYR A 50 0.41 2.71 14.75
C TYR A 50 1.43 3.70 15.30
N ASP A 51 2.69 3.65 14.82
CA ASP A 51 3.73 4.57 15.25
C ASP A 51 3.42 6.02 14.84
N LEU A 52 2.89 6.23 13.63
CA LEU A 52 2.53 7.54 13.12
C LEU A 52 1.41 8.19 13.93
N MET A 53 0.34 7.45 14.22
CA MET A 53 -0.82 7.93 14.98
C MET A 53 -0.48 8.30 16.43
N ARG A 54 0.57 7.74 17.00
CA ARG A 54 1.03 8.05 18.36
C ARG A 54 1.97 9.25 18.43
N SER A 55 2.40 9.77 17.29
CA SER A 55 3.26 10.96 17.29
C SER A 55 2.49 12.20 17.74
N GLU A 56 3.12 13.07 18.55
CA GLU A 56 2.50 14.30 19.01
C GLU A 56 2.04 15.19 17.86
N ASP A 57 2.85 15.26 16.80
CA ASP A 57 2.54 16.06 15.60
C ASP A 57 1.26 15.57 14.90
N TRP A 58 1.04 14.25 14.87
CA TRP A 58 -0.18 13.67 14.31
C TRP A 58 -1.39 14.01 15.15
N VAL A 59 -1.29 13.81 16.48
CA VAL A 59 -2.39 14.08 17.42
C VAL A 59 -2.81 15.56 17.34
N ASN A 60 -1.84 16.48 17.32
CA ASN A 60 -2.10 17.90 17.16
C ASN A 60 -2.76 18.23 15.82
N ALA A 61 -2.28 17.66 14.71
CA ALA A 61 -2.84 17.89 13.38
C ALA A 61 -4.29 17.40 13.26
N VAL A 62 -4.61 16.26 13.85
CA VAL A 62 -5.98 15.68 13.85
C VAL A 62 -6.93 16.49 14.73
N GLN A 63 -6.47 16.98 15.88
CA GLN A 63 -7.29 17.86 16.74
C GLN A 63 -7.75 19.14 16.04
N TYR A 64 -6.92 19.72 15.18
CA TYR A 64 -7.27 20.91 14.38
C TYR A 64 -8.18 20.59 13.19
N ALA A 65 -8.15 19.36 12.66
CA ALA A 65 -8.87 18.98 11.44
C ALA A 65 -10.35 18.55 11.64
N GLY A 66 -10.77 18.34 12.89
CA GLY A 66 -12.14 17.89 13.23
C GLY A 66 -12.34 16.37 13.15
N SER A 67 -13.27 15.87 13.95
CA SER A 67 -13.45 14.45 14.27
C SER A 67 -14.17 13.59 13.21
N SER A 68 -14.54 14.11 12.07
CA SER A 68 -15.34 13.38 11.06
C SER A 68 -14.56 12.26 10.33
N GLN A 69 -13.26 12.18 10.50
CA GLN A 69 -12.39 11.25 9.76
C GLN A 69 -12.21 9.88 10.42
N LEU A 70 -12.62 9.72 11.66
CA LEU A 70 -12.41 8.48 12.45
C LEU A 70 -13.41 7.34 12.11
N PHE A 71 -14.45 7.62 11.33
CA PHE A 71 -15.55 6.66 11.14
C PHE A 71 -15.52 5.86 9.82
N GLU A 72 -14.62 6.19 8.88
CA GLU A 72 -14.63 5.59 7.53
C GLU A 72 -13.46 4.61 7.25
N GLY A 73 -12.75 4.14 8.27
CA GLY A 73 -11.60 3.24 8.08
C GLY A 73 -10.36 3.91 7.46
N GLU A 74 -10.41 5.21 7.23
CA GLU A 74 -9.23 6.01 6.91
C GLU A 74 -8.49 6.35 8.22
N ILE A 75 -7.17 6.17 8.24
CA ILE A 75 -6.34 6.54 9.39
C ILE A 75 -6.39 8.04 9.65
N GLY A 76 -6.60 8.83 8.60
CA GLY A 76 -6.67 10.29 8.66
C GLY A 76 -6.03 10.97 7.45
N ARG A 77 -6.04 12.31 7.47
CA ARG A 77 -5.51 13.16 6.41
C ARG A 77 -4.57 14.19 7.02
N VAL A 78 -3.31 14.12 6.68
CA VAL A 78 -2.29 15.07 7.13
C VAL A 78 -1.43 15.48 5.93
N ALA A 79 -0.96 16.72 5.88
CA ALA A 79 -0.11 17.27 4.81
C ALA A 79 -0.74 17.24 3.39
N GLY A 80 -2.07 17.10 3.29
CA GLY A 80 -2.75 16.90 2.00
C GLY A 80 -2.60 15.50 1.44
N ILE A 81 -2.31 14.53 2.31
CA ILE A 81 -2.17 13.11 2.02
C ILE A 81 -3.30 12.37 2.75
N ARG A 82 -3.95 11.47 2.07
CA ARG A 82 -4.90 10.49 2.58
C ARG A 82 -4.18 9.18 2.82
N PHE A 83 -4.25 8.65 4.02
CA PHE A 83 -3.57 7.42 4.41
C PHE A 83 -4.50 6.22 4.34
N VAL A 84 -4.02 5.17 3.69
CA VAL A 84 -4.69 3.88 3.58
C VAL A 84 -3.75 2.82 4.14
N GLU A 85 -4.24 1.99 5.06
CA GLU A 85 -3.45 0.89 5.60
C GLU A 85 -3.72 -0.41 4.85
N THR A 86 -2.68 -1.21 4.72
CA THR A 86 -2.76 -2.57 4.20
C THR A 86 -1.62 -3.42 4.72
N THR A 87 -1.92 -4.66 5.05
CA THR A 87 -0.93 -5.67 5.44
C THR A 87 -0.06 -6.11 4.26
N GLU A 88 -0.51 -5.85 3.02
CA GLU A 88 0.23 -6.14 1.79
C GLU A 88 1.33 -5.09 1.47
N ALA A 89 1.46 -4.04 2.29
CA ALA A 89 2.53 -3.07 2.12
C ALA A 89 3.89 -3.77 2.26
N LYS A 90 4.82 -3.45 1.34
CA LYS A 90 6.10 -4.16 1.24
C LYS A 90 6.92 -4.03 2.53
N ILE A 91 7.30 -5.17 3.05
CA ILE A 91 8.23 -5.32 4.16
C ILE A 91 9.55 -5.86 3.59
N PHE A 92 10.62 -5.16 3.87
CA PHE A 92 11.98 -5.54 3.48
C PHE A 92 12.68 -6.25 4.64
N GLU A 93 13.84 -6.81 4.37
CA GLU A 93 14.72 -7.36 5.40
C GLU A 93 14.97 -6.36 6.54
N ASN A 94 15.22 -6.89 7.73
CA ASN A 94 15.44 -6.12 8.97
C ASN A 94 14.25 -5.27 9.44
N GLY A 95 13.02 -5.65 9.10
CA GLY A 95 11.83 -4.96 9.54
C GLY A 95 11.69 -3.53 8.99
N VAL A 96 12.19 -3.29 7.79
CA VAL A 96 12.03 -2.02 7.09
C VAL A 96 10.74 -2.05 6.26
N PHE A 97 9.87 -1.09 6.50
CA PHE A 97 8.60 -0.95 5.81
C PHE A 97 8.71 0.05 4.66
N GLY A 98 8.11 -0.29 3.52
CA GLY A 98 8.05 0.58 2.35
C GLY A 98 6.70 1.29 2.25
N SER A 99 6.62 2.52 2.73
CA SER A 99 5.44 3.36 2.57
C SER A 99 5.43 4.01 1.19
N LEU A 100 4.33 3.88 0.43
CA LEU A 100 4.19 4.41 -0.92
C LEU A 100 3.31 5.64 -0.92
N PHE A 101 3.82 6.74 -1.47
CA PHE A 101 3.10 8.00 -1.66
C PHE A 101 2.91 8.23 -3.15
N MET A 102 1.69 8.50 -3.59
CA MET A 102 1.38 8.60 -5.01
C MET A 102 0.39 9.70 -5.34
N GLY A 103 0.53 10.23 -6.55
CA GLY A 103 -0.44 11.10 -7.20
C GLY A 103 -1.20 10.37 -8.31
N GLU A 104 -2.10 11.07 -8.96
CA GLU A 104 -2.86 10.56 -10.10
C GLU A 104 -1.91 10.20 -11.26
N GLY A 105 -2.20 9.08 -11.93
CA GLY A 105 -1.40 8.60 -13.06
C GLY A 105 -0.05 7.99 -12.68
N ALA A 106 0.25 7.76 -11.38
CA ALA A 106 1.49 7.14 -10.95
C ALA A 106 1.65 5.71 -11.49
N TYR A 107 0.58 4.93 -11.47
CA TYR A 107 0.55 3.58 -12.03
C TYR A 107 -0.78 3.29 -12.71
N GLY A 108 -0.78 2.31 -13.59
CA GLY A 108 -1.97 1.81 -14.27
C GLY A 108 -2.11 0.31 -14.09
N VAL A 109 -3.35 -0.14 -14.03
CA VAL A 109 -3.72 -1.55 -14.01
C VAL A 109 -4.43 -1.85 -15.33
N THR A 110 -4.05 -2.94 -15.99
CA THR A 110 -4.73 -3.35 -17.22
C THR A 110 -5.98 -4.14 -16.87
N GLU A 111 -7.06 -3.81 -17.58
CA GLU A 111 -8.27 -4.60 -17.61
C GLU A 111 -8.51 -5.03 -19.06
N ILE A 112 -8.56 -6.34 -19.29
CA ILE A 112 -8.76 -6.91 -20.62
C ILE A 112 -10.19 -7.44 -20.69
N THR A 113 -10.93 -7.06 -21.73
CA THR A 113 -12.29 -7.59 -21.96
C THR A 113 -12.24 -9.11 -22.01
N GLY A 114 -12.99 -9.79 -21.13
CA GLY A 114 -12.97 -11.24 -20.96
C GLY A 114 -11.79 -11.78 -20.14
N GLY A 115 -10.86 -10.93 -19.65
CA GLY A 115 -9.73 -11.31 -18.80
C GLY A 115 -9.98 -11.21 -17.30
N GLY A 116 -11.17 -10.82 -16.88
CA GLY A 116 -11.56 -10.75 -15.47
C GLY A 116 -11.55 -12.12 -14.80
N LEU A 117 -11.76 -12.15 -13.48
CA LEU A 117 -11.83 -13.40 -12.71
C LEU A 117 -12.97 -14.28 -13.23
N GLN A 118 -12.63 -15.44 -13.76
CA GLN A 118 -13.57 -16.46 -14.22
C GLN A 118 -13.45 -17.70 -13.36
N THR A 119 -14.53 -18.11 -12.74
CA THR A 119 -14.61 -19.39 -12.03
C THR A 119 -15.12 -20.45 -12.99
N ILE A 120 -14.38 -21.54 -13.12
CA ILE A 120 -14.68 -22.66 -14.02
C ILE A 120 -14.98 -23.88 -13.15
N VAL A 121 -16.20 -24.35 -13.21
CA VAL A 121 -16.63 -25.58 -12.53
C VAL A 121 -16.85 -26.67 -13.58
N LYS A 122 -16.11 -27.75 -13.47
CA LYS A 122 -16.27 -28.97 -14.26
C LYS A 122 -16.94 -30.01 -13.40
N GLN A 123 -18.18 -30.35 -13.72
CA GLN A 123 -18.92 -31.39 -13.02
C GLN A 123 -18.46 -32.78 -13.48
N LYS A 124 -18.86 -33.83 -12.74
CA LYS A 124 -18.66 -35.20 -13.16
C LYS A 124 -19.25 -35.43 -14.55
N GLY A 125 -18.58 -36.16 -15.40
CA GLY A 125 -18.97 -36.38 -16.79
C GLY A 125 -18.53 -35.29 -17.80
N SER A 126 -17.95 -34.19 -17.34
CA SER A 126 -17.50 -33.09 -18.20
C SER A 126 -16.07 -33.23 -18.72
N ALA A 127 -15.30 -34.20 -18.23
CA ALA A 127 -13.89 -34.38 -18.58
C ALA A 127 -13.65 -35.25 -19.84
N GLY A 128 -14.69 -35.83 -20.44
CA GLY A 128 -14.60 -36.71 -21.59
C GLY A 128 -13.64 -37.89 -21.35
N THR A 129 -12.74 -38.14 -22.32
CA THR A 129 -11.78 -39.27 -22.23
C THR A 129 -10.77 -39.15 -21.08
N GLY A 130 -10.64 -37.99 -20.43
CA GLY A 130 -9.75 -37.80 -19.27
C GLY A 130 -10.28 -38.40 -17.97
N ASP A 131 -11.56 -38.69 -17.88
CA ASP A 131 -12.21 -39.38 -16.75
C ASP A 131 -13.34 -40.27 -17.26
N PRO A 132 -13.01 -41.42 -17.84
CA PRO A 132 -13.98 -42.32 -18.49
C PRO A 132 -14.97 -42.94 -17.51
N LEU A 133 -14.70 -42.87 -16.19
CA LEU A 133 -15.58 -43.41 -15.15
C LEU A 133 -16.43 -42.33 -14.46
N ASP A 134 -16.34 -41.06 -14.95
CA ASP A 134 -17.09 -39.92 -14.41
C ASP A 134 -16.98 -39.74 -12.88
N GLN A 135 -15.80 -40.03 -12.31
CA GLN A 135 -15.60 -39.98 -10.87
C GLN A 135 -15.09 -38.64 -10.34
N ARG A 136 -14.59 -37.77 -11.21
CA ARG A 136 -13.90 -36.53 -10.83
C ARG A 136 -14.71 -35.28 -11.18
N SER A 137 -14.64 -34.33 -10.31
CA SER A 137 -15.05 -32.94 -10.58
C SER A 137 -13.88 -32.01 -10.27
N SER A 138 -13.79 -30.90 -10.97
CA SER A 138 -12.74 -29.91 -10.71
C SER A 138 -13.30 -28.50 -10.68
N VAL A 139 -12.71 -27.68 -9.81
CA VAL A 139 -12.96 -26.24 -9.75
C VAL A 139 -11.65 -25.53 -10.01
N GLY A 140 -11.68 -24.61 -10.95
CA GLY A 140 -10.52 -23.79 -11.28
C GLY A 140 -10.94 -22.33 -11.43
N TRP A 141 -9.95 -21.47 -11.42
CA TRP A 141 -10.15 -20.06 -11.75
C TRP A 141 -9.04 -19.56 -12.67
N LYS A 142 -9.34 -18.56 -13.44
CA LYS A 142 -8.36 -17.83 -14.25
C LYS A 142 -8.63 -16.33 -14.19
N ALA A 143 -7.57 -15.54 -14.18
CA ALA A 143 -7.63 -14.10 -14.31
C ALA A 143 -6.41 -13.61 -15.07
N ILE A 144 -6.56 -12.55 -15.85
CA ILE A 144 -5.46 -11.87 -16.53
C ILE A 144 -5.44 -10.45 -16.01
N LYS A 145 -4.38 -10.10 -15.28
CA LYS A 145 -4.20 -8.78 -14.69
C LYS A 145 -2.73 -8.43 -14.66
N THR A 146 -2.38 -7.21 -14.99
CA THR A 146 -1.04 -6.68 -14.80
C THR A 146 -1.11 -5.23 -14.37
N ALA A 147 -0.05 -4.76 -13.70
CA ALA A 147 0.10 -3.37 -13.29
C ALA A 147 1.49 -2.87 -13.68
N LYS A 148 1.58 -1.61 -14.07
CA LYS A 148 2.85 -0.98 -14.41
C LYS A 148 2.88 0.46 -13.91
N ILE A 149 4.06 0.91 -13.46
CA ILE A 149 4.30 2.30 -13.15
C ILE A 149 4.30 3.08 -14.46
N LEU A 150 3.45 4.11 -14.56
CA LEU A 150 3.32 4.97 -15.73
C LEU A 150 4.30 6.14 -15.64
N ILE A 151 4.25 6.88 -14.55
CA ILE A 151 5.11 8.06 -14.32
C ILE A 151 5.86 7.84 -13.02
N PRO A 152 7.16 7.45 -13.07
CA PRO A 152 7.96 7.17 -11.86
C PRO A 152 8.03 8.35 -10.90
N ASN A 153 8.04 9.58 -11.41
CA ASN A 153 8.13 10.80 -10.60
C ASN A 153 6.86 11.10 -9.78
N TYR A 154 5.74 10.44 -10.07
CA TYR A 154 4.49 10.58 -9.33
C TYR A 154 4.33 9.52 -8.22
N LEU A 155 5.36 8.71 -8.02
CA LEU A 155 5.44 7.70 -6.98
C LEU A 155 6.67 7.92 -6.12
N VAL A 156 6.51 8.03 -4.81
CA VAL A 156 7.60 8.16 -3.85
C VAL A 156 7.49 7.03 -2.85
N ARG A 157 8.60 6.34 -2.61
CA ARG A 157 8.70 5.34 -1.56
C ARG A 157 9.53 5.90 -0.42
N VAL A 158 8.94 5.94 0.77
CA VAL A 158 9.63 6.26 2.02
C VAL A 158 9.85 4.97 2.79
N GLU A 159 11.11 4.67 3.08
CA GLU A 159 11.49 3.51 3.87
C GLU A 159 11.66 3.93 5.33
N SER A 160 11.01 3.20 6.24
CA SER A 160 11.02 3.47 7.67
C SER A 160 10.99 2.16 8.46
N CYS A 161 11.43 2.20 9.72
CA CYS A 161 11.25 1.11 10.66
C CYS A 161 10.04 1.38 11.55
N SER A 162 9.56 0.33 12.24
CA SER A 162 8.63 0.44 13.35
C SER A 162 9.29 -0.05 14.62
N ALA A 163 9.25 0.76 15.67
CA ALA A 163 9.91 0.42 16.94
C ALA A 163 9.22 -0.73 17.67
N ALA A 164 7.92 -0.93 17.44
CA ALA A 164 7.14 -1.93 18.18
C ALA A 164 7.30 -3.35 17.62
N PHE A 165 7.48 -3.49 16.29
CA PHE A 165 7.30 -4.79 15.60
C PHE A 165 8.42 -5.18 14.65
N SER A 166 9.42 -4.33 14.43
CA SER A 166 10.46 -4.53 13.43
C SER A 166 11.29 -5.82 13.62
N ALA A 167 11.43 -6.30 14.85
CA ALA A 167 12.21 -7.49 15.15
C ALA A 167 11.50 -8.81 14.83
N THR A 168 10.17 -8.81 14.72
CA THR A 168 9.34 -10.01 14.56
C THR A 168 8.64 -10.10 13.21
N THR A 169 8.63 -9.03 12.43
CA THR A 169 7.93 -8.97 11.15
C THR A 169 8.81 -9.53 10.04
N ALA A 170 8.36 -10.62 9.41
CA ALA A 170 9.06 -11.23 8.28
C ALA A 170 8.90 -10.37 7.01
N ALA A 171 9.91 -10.42 6.13
CA ALA A 171 9.82 -9.83 4.80
C ALA A 171 8.76 -10.54 3.95
N ASN A 172 8.05 -9.79 3.10
CA ASN A 172 7.04 -10.29 2.17
C ASN A 172 7.39 -9.97 0.70
#